data_7b2ca50c93007274278a3c1998ec5e11
#
_entry.id   7b2ca50c93007274278a3c1998ec5e11
#
_cell.length_a   1.000
_cell.length_b   1.000
_cell.length_c   1.000
_cell.angle_alpha   90.00
_cell.angle_beta   90.00
_cell.angle_gamma   90.00
#
_symmetry.space_group_name_H-M   'P 1'
#
loop_
_entity.id
_entity.type
_entity.pdbx_description
1 polymer ?
#
loop_
_entity_poly.entity_id
_entity_poly.type
_entity_poly.pdbx_seq_one_letter_code
_entity_poly.pdbx_strand_id
1 'polypeptide(L)'
;MLVHPSSLTVSDFAPRGLNSNDVVYLETILASASTVVSSNQSNAIELAGSVTKVVDGDTLDINGIRIRLALVDTPEIGQPGYDRAKDFVKSLCLGKKGELDVDNGQRRGDRYGREVGVVYCDGVNVNDKLMSNKMAKILTQFCGITEFSRENWTVTQCQGNR
;
A
#
# COMPACT_ATOMS: atom_id res chain seq x y z
N MET A 1 -11.30 -42.59 11.28
CA MET A 1 -10.24 -43.14 10.39
C MET A 1 -9.59 -41.92 9.73
N LEU A 2 -8.45 -41.48 10.25
CA LEU A 2 -7.72 -40.31 9.76
C LEU A 2 -6.75 -40.76 8.66
N VAL A 3 -6.97 -40.28 7.45
CA VAL A 3 -6.06 -40.51 6.32
C VAL A 3 -4.97 -39.47 6.39
N HIS A 4 -3.72 -39.86 6.68
CA HIS A 4 -2.55 -39.01 6.58
C HIS A 4 -2.24 -38.73 5.10
N PRO A 5 -1.96 -37.50 4.67
CA PRO A 5 -1.42 -37.22 3.35
C PRO A 5 0.02 -37.77 3.28
N SER A 6 0.28 -38.67 2.37
CA SER A 6 1.62 -39.14 2.06
C SER A 6 2.44 -37.98 1.48
N SER A 7 3.58 -37.69 2.09
CA SER A 7 4.53 -36.70 1.56
C SER A 7 5.18 -37.31 0.29
N LEU A 8 4.91 -36.69 -0.85
CA LEU A 8 5.61 -37.01 -2.11
C LEU A 8 7.05 -36.52 -2.02
N THR A 9 8.01 -37.36 -2.30
CA THR A 9 9.44 -37.03 -2.36
C THR A 9 9.88 -36.74 -3.80
N VAL A 10 10.96 -36.01 -3.97
CA VAL A 10 11.51 -35.57 -5.28
C VAL A 10 11.79 -36.80 -6.19
N SER A 11 12.05 -37.96 -5.62
CA SER A 11 12.27 -39.21 -6.35
C SER A 11 11.06 -39.75 -7.13
N ASP A 12 9.84 -39.30 -6.78
CA ASP A 12 8.62 -39.77 -7.42
C ASP A 12 8.35 -39.17 -8.81
N PHE A 13 9.10 -38.12 -9.18
CA PHE A 13 8.94 -37.35 -10.41
C PHE A 13 10.11 -37.48 -11.42
N ALA A 14 11.12 -38.30 -11.15
CA ALA A 14 12.24 -38.47 -12.04
C ALA A 14 11.84 -39.34 -13.28
N PRO A 15 11.87 -38.82 -14.50
CA PRO A 15 11.64 -39.64 -15.70
C PRO A 15 12.78 -40.62 -15.84
N ARG A 16 12.41 -41.88 -16.13
CA ARG A 16 13.38 -42.97 -16.36
C ARG A 16 14.24 -42.63 -17.57
N GLY A 17 15.56 -42.45 -17.36
CA GLY A 17 16.53 -42.23 -18.43
C GLY A 17 17.44 -41.00 -18.31
N LEU A 18 17.36 -40.21 -17.24
CA LEU A 18 18.28 -39.09 -17.00
C LEU A 18 19.63 -39.61 -16.48
N ASN A 19 20.74 -39.06 -17.00
CA ASN A 19 22.07 -39.35 -16.51
C ASN A 19 22.43 -38.43 -15.29
N SER A 20 23.52 -38.73 -14.61
CA SER A 20 23.93 -38.02 -13.41
C SER A 20 24.15 -36.51 -13.62
N ASN A 21 24.47 -36.08 -14.85
CA ASN A 21 24.69 -34.66 -15.17
C ASN A 21 23.36 -33.90 -15.33
N ASP A 22 22.30 -34.58 -15.81
CA ASP A 22 20.97 -33.99 -15.95
C ASP A 22 20.33 -33.71 -14.59
N VAL A 23 20.60 -34.58 -13.60
CA VAL A 23 20.11 -34.40 -12.20
C VAL A 23 20.78 -33.17 -11.57
N VAL A 24 22.08 -32.98 -11.74
CA VAL A 24 22.79 -31.80 -11.20
C VAL A 24 22.28 -30.50 -11.83
N TYR A 25 21.96 -30.54 -13.14
CA TYR A 25 21.43 -29.36 -13.82
C TYR A 25 20.02 -28.97 -13.32
N LEU A 26 19.16 -29.96 -13.03
CA LEU A 26 17.84 -29.72 -12.45
C LEU A 26 17.91 -29.19 -11.01
N GLU A 27 18.83 -29.68 -10.20
CA GLU A 27 19.03 -29.16 -8.84
C GLU A 27 19.54 -27.73 -8.84
N THR A 28 20.41 -27.36 -9.79
CA THR A 28 20.91 -25.99 -9.94
C THR A 28 19.80 -25.02 -10.36
N ILE A 29 18.87 -25.45 -11.21
CA ILE A 29 17.71 -24.62 -11.60
C ILE A 29 16.72 -24.46 -10.45
N LEU A 30 16.48 -25.53 -9.68
CA LEU A 30 15.59 -25.47 -8.51
C LEU A 30 16.17 -24.59 -7.39
N ALA A 31 17.49 -24.59 -7.18
CA ALA A 31 18.17 -23.73 -6.20
C ALA A 31 18.08 -22.25 -6.58
N SER A 32 18.07 -21.91 -7.87
CA SER A 32 17.92 -20.52 -8.34
C SER A 32 16.49 -20.02 -8.35
N ALA A 33 15.50 -20.90 -8.29
CA ALA A 33 14.08 -20.54 -8.22
C ALA A 33 13.58 -20.23 -6.80
N SER A 34 14.41 -20.43 -5.77
CA SER A 34 14.01 -20.37 -4.35
C SER A 34 14.11 -18.99 -3.70
N THR A 35 14.30 -17.91 -4.44
CA THR A 35 14.39 -16.57 -3.84
C THR A 35 13.58 -15.50 -4.57
N VAL A 36 12.37 -15.82 -4.99
CA VAL A 36 11.34 -14.79 -5.12
C VAL A 36 10.41 -14.94 -3.91
N VAL A 37 10.93 -14.59 -2.74
CA VAL A 37 10.08 -14.16 -1.65
C VAL A 37 9.54 -12.81 -2.10
N SER A 38 8.42 -12.83 -2.81
CA SER A 38 7.53 -11.70 -2.88
C SER A 38 7.22 -11.34 -1.43
N SER A 39 7.85 -10.30 -0.93
CA SER A 39 7.37 -9.62 0.27
C SER A 39 6.01 -9.03 -0.09
N ASN A 40 4.96 -9.84 -0.01
CA ASN A 40 3.64 -9.32 0.23
C ASN A 40 3.72 -8.63 1.59
N GLN A 41 4.08 -7.36 1.61
CA GLN A 41 3.59 -6.48 2.65
C GLN A 41 2.08 -6.47 2.44
N SER A 42 1.40 -7.32 3.21
CA SER A 42 -0.03 -7.20 3.37
C SER A 42 -0.25 -5.85 4.03
N ASN A 43 -0.74 -4.87 3.27
CA ASN A 43 -1.23 -3.62 3.84
C ASN A 43 -2.24 -4.01 4.92
N ALA A 44 -1.90 -3.75 6.17
CA ALA A 44 -2.78 -4.06 7.29
C ALA A 44 -3.87 -3.00 7.30
N ILE A 45 -5.08 -3.37 6.89
CA ILE A 45 -6.23 -2.46 6.98
C ILE A 45 -6.74 -2.47 8.42
N GLU A 46 -6.53 -1.36 9.14
CA GLU A 46 -6.96 -1.21 10.53
C GLU A 46 -8.38 -0.64 10.66
N LEU A 47 -8.86 0.09 9.67
CA LEU A 47 -10.21 0.65 9.66
C LEU A 47 -10.85 0.46 8.28
N ALA A 48 -12.10 0.00 8.27
CA ALA A 48 -12.91 -0.07 7.06
C ALA A 48 -14.33 0.42 7.34
N GLY A 49 -14.92 1.13 6.37
CA GLY A 49 -16.27 1.65 6.50
C GLY A 49 -16.70 2.48 5.31
N SER A 50 -17.81 3.20 5.45
CA SER A 50 -18.25 4.14 4.41
C SER A 50 -17.55 5.48 4.54
N VAL A 51 -17.08 6.06 3.42
CA VAL A 51 -16.61 7.44 3.40
C VAL A 51 -17.81 8.38 3.51
N THR A 52 -17.96 8.99 4.67
CA THR A 52 -19.14 9.81 5.02
C THR A 52 -18.96 11.28 4.67
N LYS A 53 -17.70 11.74 4.56
CA LYS A 53 -17.38 13.14 4.27
C LYS A 53 -16.00 13.27 3.60
N VAL A 54 -15.86 14.19 2.67
CA VAL A 54 -14.59 14.69 2.17
C VAL A 54 -14.45 16.14 2.62
N VAL A 55 -13.47 16.43 3.47
CA VAL A 55 -13.24 17.76 4.04
C VAL A 55 -12.50 18.64 3.06
N ASP A 56 -11.39 18.12 2.53
CA ASP A 56 -10.53 18.72 1.52
C ASP A 56 -9.84 17.63 0.68
N GLY A 57 -8.80 17.99 -0.08
CA GLY A 57 -8.13 17.04 -0.98
C GLY A 57 -7.32 15.96 -0.27
N ASP A 58 -6.97 16.14 1.00
CA ASP A 58 -6.15 15.18 1.76
C ASP A 58 -6.73 14.83 3.14
N THR A 59 -7.98 15.18 3.37
CA THR A 59 -8.68 14.89 4.62
C THR A 59 -10.12 14.43 4.36
N LEU A 60 -10.48 13.25 4.88
CA LEU A 60 -11.80 12.67 4.75
C LEU A 60 -12.24 11.96 6.04
N ASP A 61 -13.50 11.56 6.11
CA ASP A 61 -14.07 10.81 7.26
C ASP A 61 -14.54 9.42 6.79
N ILE A 62 -14.05 8.37 7.46
CA ILE A 62 -14.56 6.99 7.33
C ILE A 62 -15.37 6.68 8.60
N ASN A 63 -16.67 6.42 8.45
CA ASN A 63 -17.59 6.21 9.58
C ASN A 63 -17.50 7.30 10.66
N GLY A 64 -17.25 8.54 10.28
CA GLY A 64 -17.11 9.69 11.18
C GLY A 64 -15.73 9.85 11.83
N ILE A 65 -14.80 8.92 11.61
CA ILE A 65 -13.41 9.05 12.04
C ILE A 65 -12.65 9.89 11.01
N ARG A 66 -12.01 10.98 11.48
CA ARG A 66 -11.25 11.91 10.64
C ARG A 66 -9.89 11.32 10.29
N ILE A 67 -9.61 11.25 8.98
CA ILE A 67 -8.37 10.70 8.42
C ILE A 67 -7.62 11.81 7.68
N ARG A 68 -6.32 11.93 7.93
CA ARG A 68 -5.36 12.71 7.14
C ARG A 68 -4.57 11.74 6.25
N LEU A 69 -4.61 11.93 4.96
CA LEU A 69 -3.84 11.11 4.03
C LEU A 69 -2.33 11.26 4.30
N ALA A 70 -1.64 10.15 4.53
CA ALA A 70 -0.20 10.14 4.83
C ALA A 70 0.61 10.70 3.65
N LEU A 71 1.64 11.47 3.95
CA LEU A 71 2.64 12.03 3.03
C LEU A 71 2.12 12.99 1.96
N VAL A 72 0.85 13.06 1.65
CA VAL A 72 0.34 13.94 0.59
C VAL A 72 -0.11 15.29 1.16
N ASP A 73 0.13 16.36 0.42
CA ASP A 73 -0.25 17.73 0.73
C ASP A 73 -0.94 18.34 -0.48
N THR A 74 -2.24 18.59 -0.36
CA THR A 74 -3.05 19.21 -1.40
C THR A 74 -3.15 20.73 -1.19
N PRO A 75 -3.50 21.51 -2.22
CA PRO A 75 -3.73 22.92 -2.05
C PRO A 75 -4.77 23.23 -0.97
N GLU A 76 -4.49 24.22 -0.13
CA GLU A 76 -5.38 24.70 0.92
C GLU A 76 -6.47 25.62 0.37
N ILE A 77 -7.51 25.88 1.19
CA ILE A 77 -8.60 26.81 0.86
C ILE A 77 -8.04 28.14 0.35
N GLY A 78 -8.55 28.58 -0.80
CA GLY A 78 -8.11 29.82 -1.44
C GLY A 78 -6.87 29.67 -2.33
N GLN A 79 -6.23 28.51 -2.35
CA GLN A 79 -5.12 28.24 -3.26
C GLN A 79 -5.60 27.65 -4.60
N PRO A 80 -4.91 27.95 -5.70
CA PRO A 80 -5.20 27.31 -7.00
C PRO A 80 -5.09 25.78 -6.89
N GLY A 81 -6.14 25.08 -7.34
CA GLY A 81 -6.20 23.62 -7.32
C GLY A 81 -6.94 23.00 -6.12
N TYR A 82 -7.32 23.80 -5.11
CA TYR A 82 -8.07 23.32 -3.95
C TYR A 82 -9.35 22.57 -4.35
N ASP A 83 -10.25 23.22 -5.08
CA ASP A 83 -11.52 22.61 -5.48
C ASP A 83 -11.29 21.38 -6.35
N ARG A 84 -10.31 21.42 -7.25
CA ARG A 84 -9.96 20.30 -8.13
C ARG A 84 -9.54 19.08 -7.33
N ALA A 85 -8.65 19.23 -6.34
CA ALA A 85 -8.19 18.13 -5.50
C ALA A 85 -9.34 17.56 -4.65
N LYS A 86 -10.13 18.43 -4.01
CA LYS A 86 -11.29 18.06 -3.20
C LYS A 86 -12.35 17.33 -4.01
N ASP A 87 -12.74 17.84 -5.17
CA ASP A 87 -13.75 17.22 -6.03
C ASP A 87 -13.27 15.88 -6.62
N PHE A 88 -11.98 15.78 -6.90
CA PHE A 88 -11.36 14.52 -7.31
C PHE A 88 -11.52 13.45 -6.22
N VAL A 89 -11.15 13.76 -4.97
CA VAL A 89 -11.30 12.81 -3.85
C VAL A 89 -12.77 12.49 -3.58
N LYS A 90 -13.68 13.48 -3.69
CA LYS A 90 -15.12 13.21 -3.61
C LYS A 90 -15.60 12.21 -4.66
N SER A 91 -15.16 12.36 -5.91
CA SER A 91 -15.54 11.45 -6.98
C SER A 91 -15.03 10.03 -6.80
N LEU A 92 -13.86 9.88 -6.17
CA LEU A 92 -13.25 8.59 -5.88
C LEU A 92 -13.90 7.92 -4.66
N CYS A 93 -14.26 8.67 -3.62
CA CYS A 93 -14.47 8.12 -2.29
C CYS A 93 -15.85 8.34 -1.70
N LEU A 94 -16.50 9.50 -1.92
CA LEU A 94 -17.70 9.86 -1.18
C LEU A 94 -18.83 8.83 -1.38
N GLY A 95 -19.34 8.29 -0.26
CA GLY A 95 -20.38 7.26 -0.26
C GLY A 95 -19.91 5.85 -0.61
N LYS A 96 -18.60 5.66 -0.88
CA LYS A 96 -18.02 4.36 -1.20
C LYS A 96 -17.38 3.70 0.03
N LYS A 97 -16.97 2.44 -0.13
CA LYS A 97 -16.16 1.73 0.87
C LYS A 97 -14.79 2.39 0.95
N GLY A 98 -14.43 2.89 2.13
CA GLY A 98 -13.11 3.37 2.48
C GLY A 98 -12.39 2.35 3.37
N GLU A 99 -11.12 2.14 3.12
CA GLU A 99 -10.22 1.30 3.90
C GLU A 99 -8.98 2.11 4.22
N LEU A 100 -8.56 2.09 5.49
CA LEU A 100 -7.40 2.82 6.00
C LEU A 100 -6.32 1.83 6.41
N ASP A 101 -5.13 2.01 5.89
CA ASP A 101 -3.87 1.46 6.34
C ASP A 101 -3.16 2.54 7.15
N VAL A 102 -3.15 2.39 8.48
CA VAL A 102 -2.63 3.39 9.42
C VAL A 102 -1.11 3.45 9.34
N ASP A 103 -0.55 4.63 9.23
CA ASP A 103 0.91 4.83 9.24
C ASP A 103 1.51 4.40 10.60
N ASN A 104 2.22 3.29 10.60
CA ASN A 104 2.88 2.72 11.78
C ASN A 104 3.85 3.69 12.45
N GLY A 105 4.44 4.63 11.71
CA GLY A 105 5.27 5.70 12.23
C GLY A 105 4.48 6.82 12.94
N GLN A 106 3.16 6.88 12.71
CA GLN A 106 2.26 7.92 13.22
C GLN A 106 1.01 7.35 13.92
N ARG A 107 1.09 6.15 14.51
CA ARG A 107 -0.03 5.44 15.17
C ARG A 107 -0.79 6.22 16.26
N ARG A 108 -0.24 7.32 16.75
CA ARG A 108 -0.93 8.20 17.71
C ARG A 108 -1.76 9.29 17.03
N GLY A 109 -1.86 9.20 15.72
CA GLY A 109 -2.46 10.23 14.89
C GLY A 109 -1.61 11.52 14.86
N ASP A 110 -2.16 12.56 14.29
CA ASP A 110 -1.51 13.85 14.27
C ASP A 110 -1.90 14.73 15.47
N ARG A 111 -1.28 15.91 15.57
CA ARG A 111 -1.55 16.88 16.66
C ARG A 111 -3.00 17.38 16.72
N TYR A 112 -3.80 17.11 15.70
CA TYR A 112 -5.21 17.49 15.62
C TYR A 112 -6.15 16.33 15.92
N GLY A 113 -5.62 15.17 16.32
CA GLY A 113 -6.39 13.97 16.64
C GLY A 113 -6.98 13.25 15.43
N ARG A 114 -6.36 13.44 14.23
CA ARG A 114 -6.73 12.69 13.03
C ARG A 114 -5.91 11.42 12.93
N GLU A 115 -6.52 10.33 12.47
CA GLU A 115 -5.75 9.16 12.04
C GLU A 115 -4.94 9.53 10.79
N VAL A 116 -3.73 8.98 10.66
CA VAL A 116 -2.84 9.22 9.53
C VAL A 116 -2.56 7.92 8.81
N GLY A 117 -2.75 7.87 7.48
CA GLY A 117 -2.49 6.64 6.74
C GLY A 117 -2.76 6.75 5.24
N VAL A 118 -2.68 5.60 4.59
CA VAL A 118 -3.07 5.43 3.19
C VAL A 118 -4.52 4.99 3.12
N VAL A 119 -5.31 5.67 2.30
CA VAL A 119 -6.73 5.35 2.10
C VAL A 119 -6.94 4.69 0.76
N TYR A 120 -7.72 3.61 0.79
CA TYR A 120 -8.22 2.93 -0.40
C TYR A 120 -9.73 3.15 -0.49
N CYS A 121 -10.22 3.66 -1.63
CA CYS A 121 -11.64 3.78 -1.91
C CYS A 121 -12.02 2.78 -3.01
N ASP A 122 -12.87 1.80 -2.68
CA ASP A 122 -13.17 0.65 -3.54
C ASP A 122 -11.89 -0.01 -4.11
N GLY A 123 -10.84 -0.16 -3.27
CA GLY A 123 -9.56 -0.74 -3.63
C GLY A 123 -8.59 0.20 -4.38
N VAL A 124 -8.98 1.45 -4.64
CA VAL A 124 -8.12 2.44 -5.31
C VAL A 124 -7.34 3.24 -4.28
N ASN A 125 -5.99 3.20 -4.34
CA ASN A 125 -5.12 4.01 -3.48
C ASN A 125 -5.27 5.50 -3.80
N VAL A 126 -5.90 6.26 -2.89
CA VAL A 126 -6.20 7.68 -3.06
C VAL A 126 -4.94 8.55 -3.03
N ASN A 127 -3.99 8.20 -2.15
CA ASN A 127 -2.71 8.91 -2.01
C ASN A 127 -1.91 8.85 -3.32
N ASP A 128 -1.77 7.65 -3.90
CA ASP A 128 -1.13 7.46 -5.21
C ASP A 128 -1.85 8.24 -6.31
N LYS A 129 -3.19 8.19 -6.34
CA LYS A 129 -3.98 8.89 -7.38
C LYS A 129 -3.82 10.40 -7.32
N LEU A 130 -3.74 10.99 -6.14
CA LEU A 130 -3.46 12.42 -5.98
C LEU A 130 -2.07 12.79 -6.53
N MET A 131 -1.06 11.98 -6.23
CA MET A 131 0.31 12.18 -6.71
C MET A 131 0.42 12.01 -8.23
N SER A 132 -0.09 10.91 -8.76
CA SER A 132 -0.05 10.60 -10.20
C SER A 132 -0.80 11.62 -11.06
N ASN A 133 -1.84 12.27 -10.51
CA ASN A 133 -2.59 13.35 -11.17
C ASN A 133 -2.04 14.75 -10.88
N LYS A 134 -0.89 14.86 -10.20
CA LYS A 134 -0.24 16.15 -9.85
C LYS A 134 -1.17 17.10 -9.07
N MET A 135 -1.97 16.53 -8.17
CA MET A 135 -2.89 17.28 -7.31
C MET A 135 -2.37 17.46 -5.90
N ALA A 136 -1.24 16.82 -5.56
CA ALA A 136 -0.58 16.93 -4.27
C ALA A 136 0.94 16.96 -4.40
N LYS A 137 1.61 17.33 -3.31
CA LYS A 137 3.06 17.24 -3.11
C LYS A 137 3.35 16.25 -2.00
N ILE A 138 4.56 15.69 -1.96
CA ILE A 138 5.00 14.86 -0.84
C ILE A 138 5.50 15.73 0.32
N LEU A 139 5.03 15.43 1.52
CA LEU A 139 5.53 15.97 2.79
C LEU A 139 6.83 15.25 3.18
N THR A 140 7.94 15.65 2.56
CA THR A 140 9.24 14.96 2.66
C THR A 140 9.81 14.90 4.07
N GLN A 141 9.42 15.82 4.97
CA GLN A 141 9.81 15.79 6.38
C GLN A 141 9.34 14.54 7.13
N PHE A 142 8.32 13.85 6.63
CA PHE A 142 7.82 12.61 7.24
C PHE A 142 8.41 11.34 6.62
N CYS A 143 9.21 11.44 5.55
CA CYS A 143 9.80 10.28 4.88
C CYS A 143 10.66 9.39 5.80
N GLY A 144 11.23 9.96 6.86
CA GLY A 144 12.08 9.23 7.79
C GLY A 144 11.32 8.41 8.84
N ILE A 145 10.03 8.67 9.04
CA ILE A 145 9.22 8.03 10.09
C ILE A 145 8.08 7.18 9.53
N THR A 146 7.57 7.51 8.34
CA THR A 146 6.48 6.78 7.70
C THR A 146 6.94 5.44 7.13
N GLU A 147 6.10 4.41 7.22
CA GLU A 147 6.35 3.13 6.55
C GLU A 147 6.17 3.22 5.02
N PHE A 148 5.39 4.19 4.53
CA PHE A 148 5.07 4.37 3.11
C PHE A 148 6.17 5.05 2.29
N SER A 149 7.34 5.36 2.87
CA SER A 149 8.43 6.08 2.19
C SER A 149 9.08 5.33 1.02
N ARG A 150 8.80 4.04 0.88
CA ARG A 150 9.33 3.16 -0.18
C ARG A 150 8.29 2.73 -1.20
N GLU A 151 7.06 3.20 -1.07
CA GLU A 151 6.00 2.96 -2.03
C GLU A 151 6.33 3.62 -3.38
N ASN A 152 5.83 3.05 -4.49
CA ASN A 152 6.12 3.54 -5.83
C ASN A 152 5.77 5.03 -6.03
N TRP A 153 4.72 5.50 -5.35
CA TRP A 153 4.25 6.88 -5.43
C TRP A 153 5.03 7.87 -4.55
N THR A 154 5.91 7.39 -3.64
CA THR A 154 6.69 8.22 -2.71
C THR A 154 8.20 8.11 -2.91
N VAL A 155 8.67 6.95 -3.40
CA VAL A 155 10.09 6.57 -3.36
C VAL A 155 11.01 7.61 -3.98
N THR A 156 10.64 8.20 -5.11
CA THR A 156 11.47 9.18 -5.81
C THR A 156 11.71 10.44 -4.97
N GLN A 157 10.65 10.94 -4.30
CA GLN A 157 10.73 12.16 -3.48
C GLN A 157 11.35 11.88 -2.11
N CYS A 158 11.09 10.70 -1.52
CA CYS A 158 11.63 10.35 -0.22
C CYS A 158 13.10 9.93 -0.26
N GLN A 159 13.61 9.38 -1.36
CA GLN A 159 15.04 9.02 -1.50
C GLN A 159 15.94 10.22 -1.80
N GLY A 160 15.43 11.27 -2.42
CA GLY A 160 16.19 12.49 -2.76
C GLY A 160 16.56 13.36 -1.55
N ASN A 161 16.09 13.01 -0.34
CA ASN A 161 16.22 13.82 0.88
C ASN A 161 17.14 13.18 1.95
N ARG A 162 18.05 12.29 1.54
CA ARG A 162 19.09 11.71 2.42
C ARG A 162 20.42 12.38 2.24
#